data_868b94b8ad5ab442e3acba7d024df212
#
_entry.id   868b94b8ad5ab442e3acba7d024df212
#
_cell.length_a   1.000
_cell.length_b   1.000
_cell.length_c   1.000
_cell.angle_alpha   90.00
_cell.angle_beta   90.00
_cell.angle_gamma   90.00
#
_symmetry.space_group_name_H-M   'P 1'
#
loop_
_entity.id
_entity.type
_entity.pdbx_description
1 polymer ?
#
loop_
_entity_poly.entity_id
_entity_poly.type
_entity_poly.pdbx_seq_one_letter_code
_entity_poly.pdbx_strand_id
1 'polypeptide(L)'
;ALEQELENDGMYLEEVLSLLKSSITNLAESQGKTLNLTYEYQKNFYTSSHYALLSIFRNLFVNALEASKTDTVNLSVTEVIEDGQAIFTVTDDGPGIPAEYIGEVFKTGFSTKINFQTGEVSRGLGLNLVQDLVEGELHGTIGLTSVPGRTVFTICIPLNELEVMSK
;
A
#
# COMPACT_ATOMS: atom_id res chain seq x y z
N ALA A 1 -1.45 29.69 15.47
CA ALA A 1 -2.11 28.89 16.48
C ALA A 1 -1.91 27.40 16.19
N LEU A 2 -1.89 26.61 17.24
CA LEU A 2 -1.66 25.18 17.15
C LEU A 2 -2.68 24.47 16.25
N GLU A 3 -3.93 24.87 16.33
CA GLU A 3 -4.99 24.28 15.50
C GLU A 3 -4.75 24.51 14.01
N GLN A 4 -4.28 25.69 13.64
CA GLN A 4 -3.96 25.98 12.25
C GLN A 4 -2.73 25.18 11.79
N GLU A 5 -1.77 24.99 12.66
CA GLU A 5 -0.61 24.16 12.34
C GLU A 5 -1.00 22.72 12.10
N LEU A 6 -1.92 22.19 12.91
CA LEU A 6 -2.42 20.82 12.74
C LEU A 6 -3.27 20.69 11.48
N GLU A 7 -4.11 21.68 11.19
CA GLU A 7 -4.96 21.66 9.99
C GLU A 7 -4.16 21.73 8.69
N ASN A 8 -3.03 22.43 8.74
CA ASN A 8 -2.15 22.60 7.59
C ASN A 8 -1.00 21.60 7.59
N ASP A 9 -1.04 20.64 8.49
CA ASP A 9 -0.02 19.62 8.56
C ASP A 9 -0.06 18.75 7.33
N GLY A 10 1.11 18.53 6.77
CA GLY A 10 1.27 17.66 5.60
C GLY A 10 2.65 17.06 5.62
N MET A 11 2.93 16.26 4.60
CA MET A 11 4.21 15.55 4.49
C MET A 11 4.65 15.49 3.04
N TYR A 12 5.96 15.46 2.83
CA TYR A 12 6.50 15.08 1.54
C TYR A 12 6.38 13.58 1.35
N LEU A 13 6.25 13.16 0.10
CA LEU A 13 6.17 11.72 -0.23
C LEU A 13 7.33 10.96 0.41
N GLU A 14 8.54 11.52 0.34
CA GLU A 14 9.72 10.89 0.93
C GLU A 14 9.55 10.62 2.42
N GLU A 15 8.94 11.54 3.15
CA GLU A 15 8.67 11.35 4.58
C GLU A 15 7.67 10.24 4.82
N VAL A 16 6.61 10.18 3.99
CA VAL A 16 5.61 9.11 4.06
C VAL A 16 6.29 7.75 3.87
N LEU A 17 7.11 7.65 2.82
CA LEU A 17 7.80 6.40 2.50
C LEU A 17 8.82 6.01 3.58
N SER A 18 9.52 6.98 4.17
CA SER A 18 10.45 6.74 5.27
C SER A 18 9.76 6.18 6.51
N LEU A 19 8.64 6.77 6.89
CA LEU A 19 7.86 6.30 8.03
C LEU A 19 7.37 4.87 7.82
N LEU A 20 6.89 4.59 6.62
CA LEU A 20 6.41 3.26 6.26
C LEU A 20 7.54 2.24 6.33
N LYS A 21 8.69 2.56 5.77
CA LYS A 21 9.83 1.65 5.77
C LYS A 21 10.25 1.29 7.18
N SER A 22 10.35 2.27 8.05
CA SER A 22 10.71 2.06 9.45
C SER A 22 9.68 1.19 10.17
N SER A 23 8.40 1.52 10.02
CA SER A 23 7.30 0.80 10.68
C SER A 23 7.21 -0.64 10.21
N ILE A 24 7.28 -0.87 8.90
CA ILE A 24 7.12 -2.22 8.33
C ILE A 24 8.36 -3.06 8.57
N THR A 25 9.56 -2.47 8.55
CA THR A 25 10.78 -3.17 8.88
C THR A 25 10.72 -3.69 10.32
N ASN A 26 10.26 -2.86 11.25
CA ASN A 26 10.10 -3.27 12.65
C ASN A 26 9.07 -4.40 12.78
N LEU A 27 7.98 -4.31 12.05
CA LEU A 27 6.95 -5.36 12.07
C LEU A 27 7.52 -6.67 11.52
N ALA A 28 8.25 -6.62 10.42
CA ALA A 28 8.88 -7.80 9.83
C ALA A 28 9.83 -8.47 10.83
N GLU A 29 10.69 -7.70 11.47
CA GLU A 29 11.62 -8.20 12.47
C GLU A 29 10.90 -8.87 13.62
N SER A 30 9.78 -8.31 14.08
CA SER A 30 8.98 -8.89 15.15
C SER A 30 8.39 -10.26 14.76
N GLN A 31 8.27 -10.52 13.47
CA GLN A 31 7.76 -11.77 12.92
C GLN A 31 8.89 -12.71 12.48
N GLY A 32 10.14 -12.35 12.75
CA GLY A 32 11.30 -13.14 12.35
C GLY A 32 11.58 -13.08 10.86
N LYS A 33 11.15 -12.04 10.18
CA LYS A 33 11.34 -11.89 8.74
C LYS A 33 12.28 -10.73 8.42
N THR A 34 12.92 -10.84 7.26
CA THR A 34 13.76 -9.78 6.71
C THR A 34 13.00 -9.11 5.58
N LEU A 35 12.85 -7.81 5.67
CA LEU A 35 12.18 -7.02 4.65
C LEU A 35 13.20 -6.26 3.82
N ASN A 36 13.13 -6.44 2.51
CA ASN A 36 13.87 -5.63 1.54
C ASN A 36 12.87 -4.75 0.82
N LEU A 37 12.80 -3.49 1.21
CA LEU A 37 11.84 -2.54 0.66
C LEU A 37 12.60 -1.43 -0.06
N THR A 38 12.32 -1.28 -1.35
CA THR A 38 12.96 -0.27 -2.19
C THR A 38 11.95 0.70 -2.74
N TYR A 39 12.35 1.96 -2.89
CA TYR A 39 11.51 3.02 -3.42
C TYR A 39 12.22 3.71 -4.58
N GLU A 40 11.45 3.99 -5.65
CA GLU A 40 11.87 4.86 -6.73
C GLU A 40 10.72 5.83 -7.02
N TYR A 41 10.97 7.13 -6.97
CA TYR A 41 9.94 8.12 -7.25
C TYR A 41 10.49 9.25 -8.10
N GLN A 42 9.62 9.78 -8.96
CA GLN A 42 9.97 10.89 -9.87
C GLN A 42 9.73 12.24 -9.22
N LYS A 43 8.72 12.35 -8.38
CA LYS A 43 8.38 13.62 -7.77
C LYS A 43 8.12 13.46 -6.28
N ASN A 44 8.88 14.20 -5.48
CA ASN A 44 8.69 14.26 -4.03
C ASN A 44 7.69 15.36 -3.70
N PHE A 45 6.41 15.11 -3.98
CA PHE A 45 5.35 16.11 -3.77
C PHE A 45 5.01 16.26 -2.29
N TYR A 46 4.48 17.43 -1.94
CA TYR A 46 3.96 17.70 -0.60
C TYR A 46 2.45 17.41 -0.60
N THR A 47 1.98 16.63 0.35
CA THR A 47 0.58 16.21 0.40
C THR A 47 -0.01 16.42 1.79
N SER A 48 -1.28 16.82 1.83
CA SER A 48 -2.07 16.81 3.05
C SER A 48 -2.86 15.51 3.21
N SER A 49 -2.81 14.63 2.20
CA SER A 49 -3.47 13.32 2.21
C SER A 49 -2.53 12.20 2.69
N HIS A 50 -1.56 12.55 3.52
CA HIS A 50 -0.55 11.61 3.98
C HIS A 50 -1.15 10.46 4.79
N TYR A 51 -2.22 10.71 5.57
CA TYR A 51 -2.87 9.64 6.32
C TYR A 51 -3.48 8.59 5.39
N ALA A 52 -4.09 9.03 4.29
CA ALA A 52 -4.63 8.10 3.30
C ALA A 52 -3.52 7.27 2.66
N LEU A 53 -2.43 7.93 2.25
CA LEU A 53 -1.29 7.22 1.64
C LEU A 53 -0.64 6.26 2.63
N LEU A 54 -0.46 6.66 3.88
CA LEU A 54 0.08 5.77 4.90
C LEU A 54 -0.79 4.52 5.07
N SER A 55 -2.11 4.71 5.11
CA SER A 55 -3.04 3.60 5.27
C SER A 55 -3.03 2.66 4.06
N ILE A 56 -3.04 3.23 2.85
CA ILE A 56 -3.01 2.46 1.62
C ILE A 56 -1.77 1.57 1.57
N PHE A 57 -0.59 2.17 1.69
CA PHE A 57 0.65 1.43 1.56
C PHE A 57 0.87 0.46 2.72
N ARG A 58 0.53 0.88 3.95
CA ARG A 58 0.67 -0.01 5.09
C ARG A 58 -0.15 -1.29 4.91
N ASN A 59 -1.39 -1.16 4.46
CA ASN A 59 -2.24 -2.32 4.22
C ASN A 59 -1.64 -3.25 3.16
N LEU A 60 -1.13 -2.69 2.07
CA LEU A 60 -0.51 -3.48 1.02
C LEU A 60 0.77 -4.18 1.51
N PHE A 61 1.58 -3.47 2.29
CA PHE A 61 2.85 -4.03 2.80
C PHE A 61 2.59 -5.13 3.85
N VAL A 62 1.64 -4.91 4.75
CA VAL A 62 1.28 -5.91 5.75
C VAL A 62 0.74 -7.16 5.07
N ASN A 63 -0.09 -7.00 4.04
CA ASN A 63 -0.59 -8.13 3.28
C ASN A 63 0.54 -8.95 2.65
N ALA A 64 1.54 -8.26 2.10
CA ALA A 64 2.69 -8.94 1.51
C ALA A 64 3.48 -9.72 2.57
N LEU A 65 3.70 -9.12 3.74
CA LEU A 65 4.39 -9.79 4.84
C LEU A 65 3.63 -11.05 5.30
N GLU A 66 2.33 -10.90 5.49
CA GLU A 66 1.51 -12.01 6.00
C GLU A 66 1.36 -13.13 4.98
N ALA A 67 1.35 -12.81 3.69
CA ALA A 67 1.23 -13.79 2.63
C ALA A 67 2.53 -14.57 2.41
N SER A 68 3.66 -13.97 2.75
CA SER A 68 4.97 -14.57 2.47
C SER A 68 5.17 -15.85 3.26
N LYS A 69 5.66 -16.88 2.57
CA LYS A 69 6.01 -18.17 3.16
C LYS A 69 7.51 -18.32 3.36
N THR A 70 8.28 -17.30 3.04
CA THR A 70 9.74 -17.29 3.18
C THR A 70 10.14 -16.26 4.23
N ASP A 71 11.37 -16.39 4.73
CA ASP A 71 11.89 -15.49 5.75
C ASP A 71 12.26 -14.13 5.19
N THR A 72 12.44 -14.03 3.88
CA THR A 72 12.79 -12.78 3.20
C THR A 72 11.64 -12.34 2.31
N VAL A 73 11.23 -11.10 2.47
CA VAL A 73 10.15 -10.49 1.69
C VAL A 73 10.73 -9.32 0.91
N ASN A 74 10.55 -9.34 -0.41
CA ASN A 74 11.01 -8.26 -1.27
C ASN A 74 9.81 -7.45 -1.74
N LEU A 75 9.84 -6.18 -1.42
CA LEU A 75 8.81 -5.20 -1.79
C LEU A 75 9.46 -4.06 -2.55
N SER A 76 8.80 -3.59 -3.59
CA SER A 76 9.23 -2.38 -4.28
C SER A 76 8.05 -1.47 -4.55
N VAL A 77 8.28 -0.17 -4.46
CA VAL A 77 7.29 0.85 -4.80
C VAL A 77 7.93 1.80 -5.78
N THR A 78 7.26 2.01 -6.91
CA THR A 78 7.67 3.02 -7.86
C THR A 78 6.58 4.07 -7.97
N GLU A 79 6.96 5.31 -8.17
CA GLU A 79 6.03 6.40 -8.47
C GLU A 79 6.49 7.06 -9.76
N VAL A 80 5.57 7.18 -10.70
CA VAL A 80 5.77 7.85 -11.97
C VAL A 80 4.68 8.90 -12.12
N ILE A 81 5.06 10.09 -12.57
CA ILE A 81 4.09 11.15 -12.86
C ILE A 81 3.86 11.15 -14.36
N GLU A 82 2.62 10.93 -14.76
CA GLU A 82 2.25 10.84 -16.17
C GLU A 82 0.85 11.39 -16.38
N ASP A 83 0.68 12.29 -17.34
CA ASP A 83 -0.61 12.87 -17.70
C ASP A 83 -1.39 13.42 -16.51
N GLY A 84 -0.69 14.10 -15.59
CA GLY A 84 -1.31 14.70 -14.41
C GLY A 84 -1.69 13.70 -13.33
N GLN A 85 -1.20 12.47 -13.41
CA GLN A 85 -1.47 11.44 -12.43
C GLN A 85 -0.20 10.94 -11.77
N ALA A 86 -0.31 10.61 -10.49
CA ALA A 86 0.73 9.87 -9.79
C ALA A 86 0.38 8.39 -9.91
N ILE A 87 1.27 7.61 -10.49
CA ILE A 87 1.09 6.18 -10.71
C ILE A 87 2.04 5.44 -9.78
N PHE A 88 1.47 4.78 -8.78
CA PHE A 88 2.24 3.98 -7.83
C PHE A 88 2.12 2.52 -8.22
N THR A 89 3.25 1.84 -8.29
CA THR A 89 3.29 0.39 -8.52
C THR A 89 3.93 -0.27 -7.31
N VAL A 90 3.17 -1.13 -6.64
CA VAL A 90 3.63 -1.87 -5.47
C VAL A 90 3.77 -3.33 -5.86
N THR A 91 5.00 -3.84 -5.81
CA THR A 91 5.32 -5.19 -6.26
C THR A 91 5.90 -6.00 -5.10
N ASP A 92 5.38 -7.21 -4.91
CA ASP A 92 5.96 -8.17 -3.96
C ASP A 92 6.26 -9.49 -4.65
N ASP A 93 7.14 -10.27 -4.05
CA ASP A 93 7.58 -11.57 -4.56
C ASP A 93 6.92 -12.75 -3.84
N GLY A 94 5.77 -12.51 -3.21
CA GLY A 94 5.04 -13.52 -2.48
C GLY A 94 4.40 -14.59 -3.36
N PRO A 95 3.60 -15.47 -2.75
CA PRO A 95 3.01 -16.61 -3.47
C PRO A 95 1.98 -16.22 -4.53
N GLY A 96 1.54 -14.97 -4.52
CA GLY A 96 0.50 -14.51 -5.44
C GLY A 96 -0.89 -14.78 -4.93
N ILE A 97 -1.87 -14.23 -5.66
CA ILE A 97 -3.28 -14.41 -5.36
C ILE A 97 -3.86 -15.31 -6.47
N PRO A 98 -4.53 -16.41 -6.12
CA PRO A 98 -5.12 -17.28 -7.14
C PRO A 98 -6.05 -16.49 -8.08
N ALA A 99 -5.98 -16.81 -9.37
CA ALA A 99 -6.76 -16.10 -10.40
C ALA A 99 -8.25 -16.08 -10.08
N GLU A 100 -8.77 -17.13 -9.47
CA GLU A 100 -10.17 -17.25 -9.09
C GLU A 100 -10.60 -16.22 -8.05
N TYR A 101 -9.65 -15.66 -7.29
CA TYR A 101 -9.94 -14.69 -6.23
C TYR A 101 -9.66 -13.24 -6.62
N ILE A 102 -8.98 -13.00 -7.75
CA ILE A 102 -8.57 -11.63 -8.11
C ILE A 102 -9.77 -10.67 -8.20
N GLY A 103 -10.90 -11.13 -8.73
CA GLY A 103 -12.10 -10.32 -8.81
C GLY A 103 -12.84 -10.13 -7.48
N GLU A 104 -12.42 -10.85 -6.44
CA GLU A 104 -13.12 -10.89 -5.16
C GLU A 104 -12.37 -10.13 -4.06
N VAL A 105 -11.04 -9.90 -4.23
CA VAL A 105 -10.18 -9.46 -3.13
C VAL A 105 -10.55 -8.10 -2.55
N PHE A 106 -11.23 -7.25 -3.32
CA PHE A 106 -11.65 -5.93 -2.85
C PHE A 106 -13.03 -5.93 -2.17
N LYS A 107 -13.71 -7.05 -2.17
CA LYS A 107 -15.04 -7.15 -1.55
C LYS A 107 -14.91 -7.14 -0.02
N THR A 108 -15.86 -6.50 0.62
CA THR A 108 -15.91 -6.44 2.08
C THR A 108 -15.98 -7.84 2.66
N GLY A 109 -15.14 -8.10 3.66
CA GLY A 109 -15.13 -9.38 4.35
C GLY A 109 -14.38 -10.49 3.63
N PHE A 110 -13.85 -10.23 2.44
CA PHE A 110 -13.07 -11.24 1.73
C PHE A 110 -11.69 -11.41 2.38
N SER A 111 -11.26 -12.66 2.52
CA SER A 111 -9.90 -12.98 2.96
C SER A 111 -9.42 -14.25 2.24
N THR A 112 -8.23 -14.17 1.65
CA THR A 112 -7.57 -15.34 1.05
C THR A 112 -6.89 -16.21 2.10
N LYS A 113 -6.90 -15.79 3.36
CA LYS A 113 -6.16 -16.44 4.43
C LYS A 113 -7.04 -17.25 5.37
N ILE A 114 -8.22 -17.63 4.92
CA ILE A 114 -9.08 -18.51 5.68
C ILE A 114 -8.53 -19.93 5.59
N ASN A 115 -8.25 -20.54 6.73
CA ASN A 115 -7.89 -21.94 6.79
C ASN A 115 -9.16 -22.76 7.02
N PHE A 116 -9.65 -23.40 5.98
CA PHE A 116 -10.91 -24.15 6.05
C PHE A 116 -10.84 -25.38 6.93
N GLN A 117 -9.63 -25.90 7.19
CA GLN A 117 -9.46 -27.07 8.06
C GLN A 117 -9.60 -26.70 9.53
N THR A 118 -9.09 -25.54 9.92
CA THR A 118 -9.12 -25.09 11.32
C THR A 118 -10.16 -24.03 11.56
N GLY A 119 -10.76 -23.48 10.52
CA GLY A 119 -11.65 -22.33 10.61
C GLY A 119 -10.94 -21.03 10.96
N GLU A 120 -9.63 -21.06 11.00
CA GLU A 120 -8.84 -19.88 11.35
C GLU A 120 -8.81 -18.90 10.20
N VAL A 121 -9.09 -17.63 10.52
CA VAL A 121 -9.04 -16.53 9.56
C VAL A 121 -7.82 -15.70 9.88
N SER A 122 -6.83 -15.72 9.00
CA SER A 122 -5.70 -14.82 9.12
C SER A 122 -6.19 -13.40 8.85
N ARG A 123 -5.75 -12.52 9.71
CA ARG A 123 -6.04 -11.11 9.53
C ARG A 123 -5.40 -10.62 8.25
N GLY A 124 -5.99 -9.68 7.65
CA GLY A 124 -5.34 -9.05 6.54
C GLY A 124 -6.31 -8.75 5.47
N LEU A 125 -5.84 -8.17 4.56
CA LEU A 125 -6.41 -7.62 3.39
C LEU A 125 -6.75 -6.19 3.63
N GLY A 126 -7.78 -5.80 4.28
CA GLY A 126 -8.14 -4.40 4.27
C GLY A 126 -8.18 -3.82 2.87
N LEU A 127 -8.29 -4.68 1.82
CA LEU A 127 -8.23 -4.22 0.44
C LEU A 127 -9.49 -3.44 0.05
N ASN A 128 -10.62 -3.74 0.67
CA ASN A 128 -11.81 -2.92 0.51
C ASN A 128 -11.56 -1.51 1.05
N LEU A 129 -10.84 -1.38 2.16
CA LEU A 129 -10.45 -0.07 2.71
C LEU A 129 -9.48 0.64 1.77
N VAL A 130 -8.50 -0.08 1.22
CA VAL A 130 -7.56 0.49 0.25
C VAL A 130 -8.33 1.01 -0.97
N GLN A 131 -9.25 0.22 -1.50
CA GLN A 131 -10.06 0.63 -2.64
C GLN A 131 -10.91 1.87 -2.31
N ASP A 132 -11.52 1.89 -1.13
CA ASP A 132 -12.33 3.03 -0.70
C ASP A 132 -11.49 4.30 -0.58
N LEU A 133 -10.28 4.20 -0.06
CA LEU A 133 -9.37 5.35 0.05
C LEU A 133 -8.91 5.83 -1.33
N VAL A 134 -8.49 4.90 -2.18
CA VAL A 134 -8.00 5.24 -3.53
C VAL A 134 -9.12 5.83 -4.39
N GLU A 135 -10.26 5.16 -4.46
CA GLU A 135 -11.34 5.52 -5.38
C GLU A 135 -12.31 6.53 -4.77
N GLY A 136 -12.69 6.33 -3.52
CA GLY A 136 -13.68 7.18 -2.87
C GLY A 136 -13.10 8.49 -2.37
N GLU A 137 -11.95 8.47 -1.74
CA GLU A 137 -11.36 9.66 -1.14
C GLU A 137 -10.41 10.40 -2.08
N LEU A 138 -9.55 9.67 -2.77
CA LEU A 138 -8.52 10.25 -3.63
C LEU A 138 -8.89 10.28 -5.11
N HIS A 139 -10.06 9.77 -5.46
CA HIS A 139 -10.61 9.78 -6.83
C HIS A 139 -9.70 9.13 -7.86
N GLY A 140 -8.99 8.10 -7.43
CA GLY A 140 -8.09 7.34 -8.28
C GLY A 140 -8.64 5.98 -8.65
N THR A 141 -7.77 5.14 -9.14
CA THR A 141 -8.08 3.75 -9.50
C THR A 141 -7.03 2.81 -8.94
N ILE A 142 -7.43 1.58 -8.68
CA ILE A 142 -6.50 0.55 -8.25
C ILE A 142 -6.74 -0.72 -9.07
N GLY A 143 -5.65 -1.30 -9.54
CA GLY A 143 -5.67 -2.56 -10.27
C GLY A 143 -4.73 -3.56 -9.63
N LEU A 144 -4.90 -4.82 -9.98
CA LEU A 144 -4.13 -5.93 -9.42
C LEU A 144 -3.84 -6.95 -10.50
N THR A 145 -2.56 -7.32 -10.61
CA THR A 145 -2.15 -8.50 -11.37
C THR A 145 -1.34 -9.39 -10.45
N SER A 146 -1.49 -10.69 -10.56
CA SER A 146 -0.77 -11.61 -9.68
C SER A 146 -0.51 -12.92 -10.37
N VAL A 147 0.72 -13.40 -10.21
CA VAL A 147 1.15 -14.74 -10.57
C VAL A 147 2.02 -15.24 -9.41
N PRO A 148 2.28 -16.54 -9.30
CA PRO A 148 3.20 -17.01 -8.25
C PRO A 148 4.55 -16.32 -8.37
N GLY A 149 5.00 -15.75 -7.27
CA GLY A 149 6.26 -15.02 -7.22
C GLY A 149 6.17 -13.54 -7.55
N ARG A 150 5.00 -13.06 -7.96
CA ARG A 150 4.87 -11.63 -8.31
C ARG A 150 3.43 -11.14 -8.20
N THR A 151 3.18 -10.29 -7.24
CA THR A 151 1.90 -9.57 -7.10
C THR A 151 2.14 -8.08 -7.29
N VAL A 152 1.35 -7.46 -8.15
CA VAL A 152 1.50 -6.04 -8.51
C VAL A 152 0.19 -5.31 -8.31
N PHE A 153 0.20 -4.32 -7.44
CA PHE A 153 -0.89 -3.36 -7.33
C PHE A 153 -0.49 -2.09 -8.06
N THR A 154 -1.35 -1.60 -8.94
CA THR A 154 -1.15 -0.36 -9.67
C THR A 154 -2.20 0.64 -9.21
N ILE A 155 -1.75 1.76 -8.65
CA ILE A 155 -2.61 2.78 -8.08
C ILE A 155 -2.38 4.09 -8.83
N CYS A 156 -3.42 4.59 -9.48
CA CYS A 156 -3.36 5.84 -10.23
C CYS A 156 -4.22 6.87 -9.51
N ILE A 157 -3.61 7.98 -9.09
CA ILE A 157 -4.31 9.04 -8.38
C ILE A 157 -4.03 10.37 -9.09
N PRO A 158 -5.08 11.16 -9.38
CA PRO A 158 -4.83 12.49 -9.94
C PRO A 158 -3.89 13.28 -9.02
N LEU A 159 -2.82 13.83 -9.57
CA LEU A 159 -1.82 14.53 -8.77
C LEU A 159 -2.43 15.68 -7.97
N ASN A 160 -3.44 16.36 -8.53
CA ASN A 160 -4.12 17.45 -7.83
C ASN A 160 -4.93 16.99 -6.60
N GLU A 161 -5.17 15.70 -6.46
CA GLU A 161 -5.79 15.14 -5.25
C GLU A 161 -4.76 14.89 -4.15
N LEU A 162 -3.50 14.87 -4.51
CA LEU A 162 -2.40 14.59 -3.58
C LEU A 162 -1.57 15.83 -3.27
N GLU A 163 -1.12 16.49 -4.33
CA GLU A 163 -0.18 17.61 -4.19
C GLU A 163 -0.86 18.87 -3.73
N VAL A 164 -0.32 19.45 -2.66
CA VAL A 164 -0.73 20.77 -2.17
C VAL A 164 0.54 21.62 -2.03
N MET A 165 0.35 22.91 -1.86
CA MET A 165 1.47 23.81 -1.70
C MET A 165 2.10 23.61 -0.31
N SER A 166 3.40 23.38 -0.29
CA SER A 166 4.16 23.36 0.96
C SER A 166 4.28 24.79 1.48
N LYS A 167 4.36 24.91 2.76
CA LYS A 167 4.56 26.21 3.39
C LYS A 167 6.02 26.61 3.42
#